data_686bc0cb0ee4b958742fcd4f57b1707f
#
_entry.id   686bc0cb0ee4b958742fcd4f57b1707f
#
_cell.length_a   1.000
_cell.length_b   1.000
_cell.length_c   1.000
_cell.angle_alpha   90.00
_cell.angle_beta   90.00
_cell.angle_gamma   90.00
#
_symmetry.space_group_name_H-M   'P 1'
#
loop_
_entity.id
_entity.type
_entity.pdbx_description
1 polymer ?
#
loop_
_entity_poly.entity_id
_entity_poly.type
_entity_poly.pdbx_seq_one_letter_code
_entity_poly.pdbx_strand_id
1 'polypeptide(L)'
;YHCISLCSFEKLFCDINQKIFEKEHTDLQHLYIDGSKFEANANKYSWVWKKATEKSRYRLFEKITSLFQEINLELQYTGIKFSINTEYSPEYLKEAASKYVEIWQLDETTFVAGKGHRKSVQQRHYEKLKEYLSKLNEYVEKIQICGDGRNSYSKTDHSATFMRIKKDYMGNDQLLPAYNVQVGVADEYIAVVDVNQYRSDMDCFIPLMNKFHDIYGFYPKYPVADA
;
A
#
# COMPACT_ATOMS: atom_id res chain seq x y z
N TYR A 1 -23.35 15.15 12.13
CA TYR A 1 -22.02 14.96 12.73
C TYR A 1 -21.02 15.65 11.81
N HIS A 2 -20.51 16.82 12.23
CA HIS A 2 -19.44 17.54 11.52
C HIS A 2 -18.16 16.74 11.67
N CYS A 3 -17.64 16.25 10.57
CA CYS A 3 -16.29 15.68 10.50
C CYS A 3 -15.31 16.85 10.66
N ILE A 4 -14.78 17.05 11.86
CA ILE A 4 -13.64 17.93 12.07
C ILE A 4 -12.50 17.28 11.29
N SER A 5 -11.94 17.99 10.29
CA SER A 5 -10.86 17.45 9.49
C SER A 5 -9.65 17.18 10.41
N LEU A 6 -8.89 16.13 10.13
CA LEU A 6 -7.65 15.80 10.86
C LEU A 6 -6.73 17.02 10.98
N CYS A 7 -6.61 17.84 9.93
CA CYS A 7 -5.88 19.12 9.96
C CYS A 7 -6.38 20.11 11.01
N SER A 8 -7.68 20.15 11.30
CA SER A 8 -8.22 21.05 12.33
C SER A 8 -7.87 20.59 13.73
N PHE A 9 -7.78 19.27 13.96
CA PHE A 9 -7.43 18.70 15.26
C PHE A 9 -5.93 18.90 15.58
N GLU A 10 -5.05 18.63 14.62
CA GLU A 10 -3.62 18.88 14.77
C GLU A 10 -3.32 20.37 15.03
N LYS A 11 -3.97 21.26 14.28
CA LYS A 11 -3.82 22.70 14.49
C LYS A 11 -4.26 23.12 15.89
N LEU A 12 -5.43 22.64 16.34
CA LEU A 12 -5.92 22.93 17.70
C LEU A 12 -4.95 22.43 18.78
N PHE A 13 -4.40 21.23 18.60
CA PHE A 13 -3.38 20.67 19.50
C PHE A 13 -2.13 21.54 19.56
N CYS A 14 -1.62 21.98 18.41
CA CYS A 14 -0.46 22.86 18.34
C CYS A 14 -0.75 24.24 18.99
N ASP A 15 -1.91 24.84 18.73
CA ASP A 15 -2.30 26.13 19.27
C ASP A 15 -2.44 26.08 20.82
N ILE A 16 -2.96 24.98 21.36
CA ILE A 16 -3.06 24.76 22.80
C ILE A 16 -1.66 24.59 23.42
N ASN A 17 -0.85 23.72 22.83
CA ASN A 17 0.51 23.45 23.31
C ASN A 17 1.36 24.71 23.33
N GLN A 18 1.31 25.53 22.28
CA GLN A 18 2.08 26.77 22.23
C GLN A 18 1.75 27.68 23.40
N LYS A 19 0.47 27.86 23.75
CA LYS A 19 0.04 28.66 24.89
C LYS A 19 0.50 28.07 26.24
N ILE A 20 0.49 26.75 26.38
CA ILE A 20 0.98 26.09 27.57
C ILE A 20 2.48 26.29 27.71
N PHE A 21 3.25 26.08 26.64
CA PHE A 21 4.71 26.20 26.66
C PHE A 21 5.19 27.62 26.93
N GLU A 22 4.51 28.61 26.38
CA GLU A 22 4.78 30.02 26.69
C GLU A 22 4.54 30.33 28.16
N LYS A 23 3.44 29.83 28.73
CA LYS A 23 3.06 30.09 30.13
C LYS A 23 3.96 29.34 31.14
N GLU A 24 4.26 28.09 30.87
CA GLU A 24 5.02 27.22 31.79
C GLU A 24 6.55 27.28 31.53
N HIS A 25 6.99 28.04 30.51
CA HIS A 25 8.41 28.16 30.11
C HIS A 25 9.06 26.80 29.79
N THR A 26 8.31 25.92 29.13
CA THR A 26 8.72 24.57 28.81
C THR A 26 9.99 24.54 27.95
N ASP A 27 10.97 23.71 28.30
CA ASP A 27 12.22 23.56 27.56
C ASP A 27 12.04 22.55 26.39
N LEU A 28 11.79 23.07 25.21
CA LEU A 28 11.66 22.27 23.98
C LEU A 28 13.00 21.79 23.40
N GLN A 29 14.16 22.13 24.02
CA GLN A 29 15.47 21.64 23.58
C GLN A 29 15.73 20.19 24.02
N HIS A 30 15.09 19.73 25.10
CA HIS A 30 15.12 18.36 25.58
C HIS A 30 13.82 17.67 25.21
N LEU A 31 13.90 16.67 24.33
CA LEU A 31 12.73 15.93 23.86
C LEU A 31 12.91 14.43 24.16
N TYR A 32 12.06 13.89 25.01
CA TYR A 32 12.00 12.47 25.33
C TYR A 32 11.01 11.78 24.41
N ILE A 33 11.47 10.72 23.71
CA ILE A 33 10.69 10.05 22.67
C ILE A 33 10.43 8.63 23.10
N ASP A 34 9.15 8.25 23.07
CA ASP A 34 8.72 6.86 23.28
C ASP A 34 7.70 6.44 22.22
N GLY A 35 7.80 5.17 21.82
CA GLY A 35 6.96 4.56 20.80
C GLY A 35 6.03 3.50 21.37
N SER A 36 4.76 3.56 21.00
CA SER A 36 3.76 2.55 21.37
C SER A 36 3.01 2.06 20.14
N LYS A 37 2.78 0.72 20.08
CA LYS A 37 2.03 0.09 19.00
C LYS A 37 0.59 -0.13 19.42
N PHE A 38 -0.34 0.43 18.65
CA PHE A 38 -1.77 0.32 18.89
C PHE A 38 -2.42 -0.57 17.85
N GLU A 39 -3.18 -1.57 18.31
CA GLU A 39 -3.94 -2.45 17.44
C GLU A 39 -5.02 -1.66 16.69
N ALA A 40 -5.08 -1.84 15.37
CA ALA A 40 -6.13 -1.27 14.54
C ALA A 40 -7.42 -2.09 14.67
N ASN A 41 -8.56 -1.42 14.58
CA ASN A 41 -9.86 -2.09 14.50
C ASN A 41 -10.07 -2.70 13.10
N ALA A 42 -9.25 -3.70 12.77
CA ALA A 42 -9.18 -4.34 11.47
C ALA A 42 -9.19 -5.87 11.59
N ASN A 43 -9.58 -6.53 10.49
CA ASN A 43 -9.60 -8.00 10.47
C ASN A 43 -8.17 -8.56 10.55
N LYS A 44 -7.90 -9.34 11.60
CA LYS A 44 -6.59 -9.96 11.88
C LYS A 44 -6.17 -11.02 10.85
N TYR A 45 -7.11 -11.56 10.07
CA TYR A 45 -6.87 -12.68 9.16
C TYR A 45 -6.90 -12.28 7.69
N SER A 46 -7.11 -11.01 7.36
CA SER A 46 -7.15 -10.52 5.99
C SER A 46 -6.06 -9.48 5.73
N TRP A 47 -4.95 -9.94 5.18
CA TRP A 47 -3.80 -9.09 4.86
C TRP A 47 -3.30 -9.29 3.44
N VAL A 48 -2.53 -8.33 2.98
CA VAL A 48 -1.77 -8.37 1.73
C VAL A 48 -0.29 -8.23 2.04
N TRP A 49 0.53 -9.15 1.51
CA TRP A 49 1.99 -9.10 1.61
C TRP A 49 2.58 -8.61 0.29
N LYS A 50 3.34 -7.52 0.30
CA LYS A 50 3.99 -6.92 -0.87
C LYS A 50 4.80 -7.97 -1.64
N LYS A 51 5.72 -8.65 -0.96
CA LYS A 51 6.60 -9.67 -1.56
C LYS A 51 5.84 -10.84 -2.20
N ALA A 52 4.74 -11.28 -1.60
CA ALA A 52 3.91 -12.33 -2.17
C ALA A 52 3.14 -11.85 -3.41
N THR A 53 2.67 -10.59 -3.40
CA THR A 53 2.00 -9.94 -4.53
C THR A 53 2.98 -9.76 -5.69
N GLU A 54 4.20 -9.29 -5.45
CA GLU A 54 5.27 -9.17 -6.45
C GLU A 54 5.58 -10.52 -7.09
N LYS A 55 5.77 -11.57 -6.28
CA LYS A 55 5.98 -12.94 -6.79
C LYS A 55 4.83 -13.41 -7.67
N SER A 56 3.59 -13.10 -7.31
CA SER A 56 2.40 -13.43 -8.10
C SER A 56 2.34 -12.64 -9.40
N ARG A 57 2.76 -11.36 -9.39
CA ARG A 57 2.88 -10.53 -10.57
C ARG A 57 3.92 -11.09 -11.56
N TYR A 58 5.10 -11.53 -11.09
CA TYR A 58 6.09 -12.16 -11.96
C TYR A 58 5.58 -13.44 -12.62
N ARG A 59 4.90 -14.29 -11.86
CA ARG A 59 4.26 -15.49 -12.41
C ARG A 59 3.16 -15.16 -13.42
N LEU A 60 2.48 -14.03 -13.25
CA LEU A 60 1.51 -13.54 -14.24
C LEU A 60 2.22 -13.12 -15.53
N PHE A 61 3.38 -12.47 -15.46
CA PHE A 61 4.16 -12.09 -16.64
C PHE A 61 4.57 -13.32 -17.48
N GLU A 62 4.98 -14.42 -16.83
CA GLU A 62 5.27 -15.69 -17.53
C GLU A 62 4.04 -16.19 -18.30
N LYS A 63 2.85 -16.14 -17.68
CA LYS A 63 1.60 -16.55 -18.33
C LYS A 63 1.20 -15.63 -19.49
N ILE A 64 1.42 -14.32 -19.33
CA ILE A 64 1.18 -13.34 -20.40
C ILE A 64 2.13 -13.62 -21.58
N THR A 65 3.41 -13.86 -21.30
CA THR A 65 4.40 -14.23 -22.30
C THR A 65 3.98 -15.48 -23.10
N SER A 66 3.56 -16.54 -22.40
CA SER A 66 3.09 -17.75 -23.05
C SER A 66 1.84 -17.49 -23.92
N LEU A 67 0.91 -16.68 -23.42
CA LEU A 67 -0.29 -16.31 -24.18
C LEU A 67 0.07 -15.51 -25.44
N PHE A 68 0.99 -14.54 -25.36
CA PHE A 68 1.43 -13.79 -26.54
C PHE A 68 2.20 -14.66 -27.54
N GLN A 69 2.93 -15.67 -27.07
CA GLN A 69 3.54 -16.67 -27.99
C GLN A 69 2.47 -17.45 -28.76
N GLU A 70 1.41 -17.94 -28.08
CA GLU A 70 0.26 -18.61 -28.71
C GLU A 70 -0.43 -17.69 -29.74
N ILE A 71 -0.72 -16.44 -29.34
CA ILE A 71 -1.38 -15.45 -30.20
C ILE A 71 -0.49 -15.11 -31.43
N ASN A 72 0.81 -14.93 -31.24
CA ASN A 72 1.74 -14.62 -32.33
C ASN A 72 1.86 -15.77 -33.33
N LEU A 73 1.77 -17.02 -32.87
CA LEU A 73 1.70 -18.19 -33.76
C LEU A 73 0.40 -18.20 -34.57
N GLU A 74 -0.71 -17.83 -33.96
CA GLU A 74 -2.01 -17.72 -34.63
C GLU A 74 -1.98 -16.60 -35.69
N LEU A 75 -1.31 -15.50 -35.40
CA LEU A 75 -1.24 -14.31 -36.27
C LEU A 75 -0.06 -14.35 -37.31
N GLN A 76 0.70 -15.43 -37.39
CA GLN A 76 1.92 -15.49 -38.22
C GLN A 76 1.72 -15.09 -39.68
N TYR A 77 0.52 -15.30 -40.23
CA TYR A 77 0.21 -14.96 -41.64
C TYR A 77 -0.36 -13.55 -41.83
N THR A 78 -0.64 -12.83 -40.75
CA THR A 78 -1.24 -11.47 -40.82
C THR A 78 -0.19 -10.36 -40.88
N GLY A 79 1.08 -10.68 -40.60
CA GLY A 79 2.16 -9.69 -40.46
C GLY A 79 2.12 -8.90 -39.16
N ILE A 80 1.16 -9.17 -38.29
CA ILE A 80 1.00 -8.51 -36.98
C ILE A 80 1.64 -9.36 -35.91
N LYS A 81 2.40 -8.71 -35.01
CA LYS A 81 3.04 -9.41 -33.86
C LYS A 81 2.95 -8.58 -32.61
N PHE A 82 2.59 -9.19 -31.51
CA PHE A 82 2.65 -8.61 -30.17
C PHE A 82 4.06 -8.75 -29.59
N SER A 83 4.57 -7.70 -28.98
CA SER A 83 5.90 -7.71 -28.37
C SER A 83 5.90 -8.60 -27.10
N ILE A 84 6.95 -9.39 -26.98
CA ILE A 84 7.19 -10.21 -25.79
C ILE A 84 8.21 -9.48 -24.92
N ASN A 85 7.81 -9.15 -23.71
CA ASN A 85 8.60 -8.38 -22.77
C ASN A 85 8.85 -9.21 -21.49
N THR A 86 9.83 -8.80 -20.69
CA THR A 86 10.08 -9.37 -19.35
C THR A 86 9.05 -8.89 -18.33
N GLU A 87 8.53 -7.67 -18.51
CA GLU A 87 7.50 -7.06 -17.69
C GLU A 87 6.43 -6.44 -18.58
N TYR A 88 5.21 -6.40 -18.06
CA TYR A 88 4.06 -5.85 -18.78
C TYR A 88 3.36 -4.81 -17.92
N SER A 89 2.96 -3.69 -18.55
CA SER A 89 2.10 -2.70 -17.94
C SER A 89 0.62 -2.99 -18.22
N PRO A 90 -0.30 -2.52 -17.36
CA PRO A 90 -1.73 -2.62 -17.63
C PRO A 90 -2.16 -1.96 -18.95
N GLU A 91 -1.55 -0.81 -19.26
CA GLU A 91 -1.80 -0.05 -20.49
C GLU A 91 -1.46 -0.90 -21.73
N TYR A 92 -0.29 -1.55 -21.72
CA TYR A 92 0.12 -2.43 -22.83
C TYR A 92 -0.87 -3.59 -23.02
N LEU A 93 -1.30 -4.26 -21.94
CA LEU A 93 -2.28 -5.34 -22.05
C LEU A 93 -3.64 -4.84 -22.56
N LYS A 94 -4.06 -3.65 -22.15
CA LYS A 94 -5.30 -3.03 -22.62
C LYS A 94 -5.25 -2.75 -24.11
N GLU A 95 -4.15 -2.16 -24.58
CA GLU A 95 -3.93 -1.92 -26.01
C GLU A 95 -3.86 -3.21 -26.81
N ALA A 96 -3.15 -4.23 -26.29
CA ALA A 96 -3.06 -5.54 -26.91
C ALA A 96 -4.44 -6.22 -27.03
N ALA A 97 -5.26 -6.14 -25.97
CA ALA A 97 -6.62 -6.67 -26.00
C ALA A 97 -7.50 -5.96 -27.03
N SER A 98 -7.41 -4.61 -27.13
CA SER A 98 -8.15 -3.84 -28.12
C SER A 98 -7.73 -4.19 -29.54
N LYS A 99 -6.41 -4.25 -29.81
CA LYS A 99 -5.88 -4.66 -31.14
C LYS A 99 -6.30 -6.09 -31.50
N TYR A 100 -6.34 -6.99 -30.52
CA TYR A 100 -6.75 -8.38 -30.77
C TYR A 100 -8.23 -8.45 -31.18
N VAL A 101 -9.10 -7.63 -30.55
CA VAL A 101 -10.52 -7.52 -30.93
C VAL A 101 -10.66 -6.99 -32.38
N GLU A 102 -9.89 -5.95 -32.74
CA GLU A 102 -9.91 -5.37 -34.09
C GLU A 102 -9.49 -6.39 -35.17
N ILE A 103 -8.38 -7.12 -34.91
CA ILE A 103 -7.85 -8.10 -35.87
C ILE A 103 -8.88 -9.19 -36.18
N TRP A 104 -9.56 -9.69 -35.16
CA TRP A 104 -10.51 -10.80 -35.29
C TRP A 104 -11.97 -10.34 -35.41
N GLN A 105 -12.22 -9.02 -35.38
CA GLN A 105 -13.57 -8.42 -35.41
C GLN A 105 -14.48 -9.09 -34.37
N LEU A 106 -13.97 -9.27 -33.14
CA LEU A 106 -14.67 -9.96 -32.08
C LEU A 106 -15.84 -9.13 -31.56
N ASP A 107 -17.00 -9.75 -31.48
CA ASP A 107 -18.20 -9.17 -30.87
C ASP A 107 -18.49 -9.92 -29.56
N GLU A 108 -18.34 -9.24 -28.43
CA GLU A 108 -18.57 -9.81 -27.10
C GLU A 108 -20.03 -10.29 -26.94
N THR A 109 -20.98 -9.73 -27.67
CA THR A 109 -22.40 -10.14 -27.60
C THR A 109 -22.63 -11.54 -28.17
N THR A 110 -21.73 -12.00 -29.06
CA THR A 110 -21.79 -13.33 -29.68
C THR A 110 -21.02 -14.40 -28.92
N PHE A 111 -20.35 -14.01 -27.79
CA PHE A 111 -19.52 -14.93 -27.03
C PHE A 111 -20.34 -16.05 -26.39
N VAL A 112 -19.84 -17.24 -26.54
CA VAL A 112 -20.45 -18.43 -25.96
C VAL A 112 -20.16 -18.46 -24.47
N ALA A 113 -21.25 -18.53 -23.66
CA ALA A 113 -21.19 -18.63 -22.21
C ALA A 113 -21.78 -19.98 -21.72
N GLY A 114 -21.35 -20.44 -20.55
CA GLY A 114 -21.91 -21.61 -19.88
C GLY A 114 -21.15 -22.92 -20.11
N LYS A 115 -21.55 -23.95 -19.36
CA LYS A 115 -21.00 -25.31 -19.46
C LYS A 115 -21.53 -26.03 -20.69
N GLY A 116 -20.68 -26.79 -21.38
CA GLY A 116 -21.07 -27.63 -22.51
C GLY A 116 -20.97 -26.96 -23.88
N HIS A 117 -20.66 -25.69 -23.97
CA HIS A 117 -20.44 -25.00 -25.24
C HIS A 117 -18.94 -24.83 -25.53
N ARG A 118 -18.54 -25.07 -26.80
CA ARG A 118 -17.14 -24.98 -27.20
C ARG A 118 -16.81 -23.55 -27.62
N LYS A 119 -16.02 -22.83 -26.80
CA LYS A 119 -15.52 -21.50 -27.12
C LYS A 119 -14.51 -21.57 -28.26
N SER A 120 -14.51 -20.56 -29.16
CA SER A 120 -13.46 -20.40 -30.17
C SER A 120 -12.10 -20.16 -29.50
N VAL A 121 -11.02 -20.34 -30.26
CA VAL A 121 -9.66 -20.05 -29.80
C VAL A 121 -9.53 -18.57 -29.48
N GLN A 122 -10.05 -17.73 -30.38
CA GLN A 122 -10.01 -16.26 -30.28
C GLN A 122 -10.76 -15.77 -29.04
N GLN A 123 -11.96 -16.31 -28.77
CA GLN A 123 -12.70 -15.97 -27.54
C GLN A 123 -11.90 -16.34 -26.28
N ARG A 124 -11.25 -17.50 -26.25
CA ARG A 124 -10.44 -17.93 -25.09
C ARG A 124 -9.23 -17.04 -24.87
N HIS A 125 -8.52 -16.63 -25.93
CA HIS A 125 -7.37 -15.74 -25.84
C HIS A 125 -7.81 -14.37 -25.33
N TYR A 126 -8.88 -13.82 -25.87
CA TYR A 126 -9.42 -12.53 -25.41
C TYR A 126 -9.87 -12.55 -23.94
N GLU A 127 -10.60 -13.58 -23.53
CA GLU A 127 -11.02 -13.75 -22.14
C GLU A 127 -9.80 -13.85 -21.20
N LYS A 128 -8.74 -14.56 -21.61
CA LYS A 128 -7.46 -14.60 -20.85
C LYS A 128 -6.79 -13.24 -20.78
N LEU A 129 -6.75 -12.48 -21.86
CA LEU A 129 -6.18 -11.11 -21.86
C LEU A 129 -6.94 -10.21 -20.87
N LYS A 130 -8.27 -10.24 -20.87
CA LYS A 130 -9.09 -9.50 -19.90
C LYS A 130 -8.84 -9.96 -18.46
N GLU A 131 -8.77 -11.27 -18.22
CA GLU A 131 -8.47 -11.82 -16.90
C GLU A 131 -7.08 -11.37 -16.40
N TYR A 132 -6.06 -11.43 -17.27
CA TYR A 132 -4.71 -11.05 -16.91
C TYR A 132 -4.58 -9.54 -16.69
N LEU A 133 -5.27 -8.73 -17.48
CA LEU A 133 -5.36 -7.28 -17.26
C LEU A 133 -5.98 -6.95 -15.90
N SER A 134 -7.10 -7.60 -15.56
CA SER A 134 -7.76 -7.41 -14.26
C SER A 134 -6.82 -7.78 -13.10
N LYS A 135 -6.15 -8.93 -13.18
CA LYS A 135 -5.19 -9.38 -12.16
C LYS A 135 -3.97 -8.46 -12.05
N LEU A 136 -3.48 -7.97 -13.19
CA LEU A 136 -2.33 -7.07 -13.19
C LEU A 136 -2.66 -5.73 -12.53
N ASN A 137 -3.83 -5.17 -12.82
CA ASN A 137 -4.33 -3.97 -12.15
C ASN A 137 -4.43 -4.18 -10.64
N GLU A 138 -5.02 -5.30 -10.22
CA GLU A 138 -5.13 -5.65 -8.79
C GLU A 138 -3.74 -5.75 -8.11
N TYR A 139 -2.74 -6.34 -8.77
CA TYR A 139 -1.39 -6.44 -8.20
C TYR A 139 -0.67 -5.09 -8.15
N VAL A 140 -0.83 -4.24 -9.17
CA VAL A 140 -0.28 -2.88 -9.19
C VAL A 140 -0.88 -2.05 -8.06
N GLU A 141 -2.21 -2.06 -7.91
CA GLU A 141 -2.89 -1.36 -6.82
C GLU A 141 -2.41 -1.83 -5.44
N LYS A 142 -2.33 -3.14 -5.21
CA LYS A 142 -1.84 -3.71 -3.94
C LYS A 142 -0.42 -3.28 -3.61
N ILE A 143 0.46 -3.22 -4.61
CA ILE A 143 1.84 -2.78 -4.43
C ILE A 143 1.89 -1.27 -4.14
N GLN A 144 1.07 -0.46 -4.82
CA GLN A 144 0.96 0.98 -4.58
C GLN A 144 0.46 1.30 -3.17
N ILE A 145 -0.56 0.56 -2.66
CA ILE A 145 -1.04 0.72 -1.28
C ILE A 145 0.07 0.42 -0.28
N CYS A 146 0.91 -0.60 -0.51
CA CYS A 146 2.06 -0.86 0.34
C CYS A 146 3.09 0.28 0.32
N GLY A 147 3.31 0.91 -0.84
CA GLY A 147 4.40 1.88 -1.01
C GLY A 147 5.77 1.29 -0.73
N ASP A 148 6.77 2.14 -0.44
CA ASP A 148 8.16 1.71 -0.22
C ASP A 148 8.46 1.41 1.26
N GLY A 149 7.75 2.07 2.18
CA GLY A 149 8.02 2.03 3.61
C GLY A 149 7.50 0.79 4.35
N ARG A 150 6.61 -0.03 3.73
CA ARG A 150 6.00 -1.17 4.42
C ARG A 150 5.88 -2.41 3.54
N ASN A 151 5.80 -3.57 4.20
CA ASN A 151 5.75 -4.86 3.52
C ASN A 151 4.36 -5.50 3.49
N SER A 152 3.38 -4.90 4.17
CA SER A 152 2.03 -5.45 4.29
C SER A 152 1.02 -4.39 4.66
N TYR A 153 -0.26 -4.68 4.40
CA TYR A 153 -1.38 -3.89 4.90
C TYR A 153 -2.60 -4.79 5.16
N SER A 154 -3.55 -4.31 5.98
CA SER A 154 -4.83 -4.99 6.18
C SER A 154 -5.81 -4.65 5.06
N LYS A 155 -6.57 -5.66 4.58
CA LYS A 155 -7.61 -5.41 3.55
C LYS A 155 -8.77 -4.57 4.05
N THR A 156 -9.03 -4.55 5.35
CA THR A 156 -10.13 -3.80 5.98
C THR A 156 -9.69 -2.43 6.49
N ASP A 157 -8.38 -2.22 6.64
CA ASP A 157 -7.78 -0.94 6.97
C ASP A 157 -6.44 -0.80 6.26
N HIS A 158 -6.43 -0.12 5.13
CA HIS A 158 -5.25 0.04 4.28
C HIS A 158 -4.12 0.83 4.95
N SER A 159 -4.41 1.58 5.99
CA SER A 159 -3.42 2.34 6.74
C SER A 159 -2.72 1.50 7.82
N ALA A 160 -3.33 0.42 8.29
CA ALA A 160 -2.73 -0.47 9.27
C ALA A 160 -1.69 -1.41 8.66
N THR A 161 -0.57 -1.58 9.36
CA THR A 161 0.51 -2.50 8.98
C THR A 161 0.57 -3.66 9.98
N PHE A 162 0.89 -4.87 9.51
CA PHE A 162 1.08 -6.02 10.39
C PHE A 162 2.41 -5.92 11.12
N MET A 163 2.35 -5.81 12.45
CA MET A 163 3.50 -5.71 13.35
C MET A 163 3.26 -6.46 14.66
N ARG A 164 4.33 -6.77 15.38
CA ARG A 164 4.26 -7.33 16.73
C ARG A 164 3.89 -6.25 17.72
N ILE A 165 2.96 -6.55 18.62
CA ILE A 165 2.55 -5.69 19.73
C ILE A 165 3.10 -6.26 21.02
N LYS A 166 3.74 -5.43 21.87
CA LYS A 166 4.36 -5.86 23.15
C LYS A 166 3.37 -6.57 24.10
N LYS A 167 2.09 -6.19 24.07
CA LYS A 167 1.01 -6.83 24.85
C LYS A 167 0.17 -7.71 23.91
N ASP A 168 0.70 -8.89 23.58
CA ASP A 168 -0.12 -9.91 22.93
C ASP A 168 -0.95 -10.64 23.99
N TYR A 169 -2.27 -10.43 23.97
CA TYR A 169 -3.20 -11.09 24.89
C TYR A 169 -3.20 -12.62 24.75
N MET A 170 -2.76 -13.12 23.59
CA MET A 170 -2.69 -14.55 23.29
C MET A 170 -1.33 -15.16 23.65
N GLY A 171 -0.30 -14.34 23.87
CA GLY A 171 1.05 -14.77 24.22
C GLY A 171 1.76 -15.62 23.16
N ASN A 172 1.36 -15.49 21.89
CA ASN A 172 1.84 -16.31 20.77
C ASN A 172 2.65 -15.54 19.73
N ASP A 173 3.07 -14.32 20.03
CA ASP A 173 3.84 -13.45 19.14
C ASP A 173 3.15 -13.17 17.78
N GLN A 174 1.84 -13.22 17.75
CA GLN A 174 1.07 -13.01 16.52
C GLN A 174 1.26 -11.60 15.98
N LEU A 175 1.38 -11.50 14.65
CA LEU A 175 1.34 -10.22 13.97
C LEU A 175 -0.11 -9.72 13.91
N LEU A 176 -0.32 -8.48 14.34
CA LEU A 176 -1.63 -7.82 14.34
C LEU A 176 -1.59 -6.57 13.45
N PRO A 177 -2.71 -6.19 12.81
CA PRO A 177 -2.82 -4.90 12.15
C PRO A 177 -2.72 -3.80 13.20
N ALA A 178 -1.77 -2.88 13.03
CA ALA A 178 -1.47 -1.88 14.05
C ALA A 178 -0.85 -0.62 13.44
N TYR A 179 -0.83 0.42 14.26
CA TYR A 179 -0.13 1.67 14.04
C TYR A 179 1.02 1.80 15.04
N ASN A 180 2.11 2.41 14.60
CA ASN A 180 3.20 2.80 15.47
C ASN A 180 3.06 4.29 15.79
N VAL A 181 2.72 4.59 17.03
CA VAL A 181 2.51 5.95 17.52
C VAL A 181 3.75 6.38 18.29
N GLN A 182 4.41 7.41 17.80
CA GLN A 182 5.57 8.02 18.46
C GLN A 182 5.13 9.30 19.16
N VAL A 183 5.58 9.47 20.39
CA VAL A 183 5.27 10.64 21.21
C VAL A 183 6.56 11.29 21.66
N GLY A 184 6.70 12.59 21.40
CA GLY A 184 7.78 13.42 21.93
C GLY A 184 7.28 14.25 23.10
N VAL A 185 7.90 14.09 24.26
CA VAL A 185 7.55 14.79 25.52
C VAL A 185 8.65 15.77 25.88
N ALA A 186 8.28 17.01 26.16
CA ALA A 186 9.17 18.04 26.68
C ALA A 186 8.64 18.43 28.07
N ASP A 187 9.51 18.36 29.09
CA ASP A 187 9.13 18.43 30.50
C ASP A 187 8.02 17.41 30.82
N GLU A 188 6.82 17.84 31.13
CA GLU A 188 5.66 16.98 31.44
C GLU A 188 4.59 16.98 30.35
N TYR A 189 4.87 17.66 29.20
CA TYR A 189 3.89 17.89 28.15
C TYR A 189 4.21 17.14 26.86
N ILE A 190 3.18 16.64 26.21
CA ILE A 190 3.31 16.06 24.87
C ILE A 190 3.52 17.19 23.86
N ALA A 191 4.73 17.31 23.33
CA ALA A 191 5.09 18.32 22.35
C ALA A 191 4.70 17.90 20.92
N VAL A 192 4.92 16.63 20.57
CA VAL A 192 4.64 16.13 19.23
C VAL A 192 4.12 14.71 19.30
N VAL A 193 3.18 14.36 18.40
CA VAL A 193 2.68 13.01 18.20
C VAL A 193 2.75 12.70 16.71
N ASP A 194 3.28 11.54 16.37
CA ASP A 194 3.29 11.05 15.00
C ASP A 194 2.76 9.62 14.92
N VAL A 195 1.90 9.35 13.93
CA VAL A 195 1.27 8.05 13.71
C VAL A 195 1.83 7.43 12.45
N ASN A 196 2.62 6.39 12.61
CA ASN A 196 3.38 5.78 11.54
C ASN A 196 2.89 4.38 11.17
N GLN A 197 3.22 3.97 9.96
CA GLN A 197 3.02 2.63 9.42
C GLN A 197 4.30 1.77 9.52
N TYR A 198 5.39 2.32 10.04
CA TYR A 198 6.67 1.61 10.19
C TYR A 198 6.64 0.66 11.39
N ARG A 199 7.25 -0.50 11.23
CA ARG A 199 7.32 -1.52 12.28
C ARG A 199 8.40 -1.27 13.31
N SER A 200 9.44 -0.55 12.92
CA SER A 200 10.57 -0.19 13.76
C SER A 200 10.42 1.25 14.24
N ASP A 201 10.71 1.49 15.52
CA ASP A 201 10.69 2.81 16.12
C ASP A 201 11.82 3.68 15.55
N MET A 202 12.96 3.06 15.16
CA MET A 202 14.06 3.77 14.49
C MET A 202 13.64 4.41 13.17
N ASP A 203 12.78 3.74 12.38
CA ASP A 203 12.27 4.28 11.11
C ASP A 203 11.31 5.46 11.34
N CYS A 204 10.74 5.57 12.54
CA CYS A 204 9.81 6.64 12.92
C CYS A 204 10.52 7.89 13.45
N PHE A 205 11.81 7.80 13.82
CA PHE A 205 12.54 8.90 14.45
C PHE A 205 12.64 10.14 13.54
N ILE A 206 13.09 9.95 12.30
CA ILE A 206 13.24 11.07 11.35
C ILE A 206 11.90 11.72 11.02
N PRO A 207 10.82 10.98 10.71
CA PRO A 207 9.48 11.55 10.55
C PRO A 207 9.02 12.38 11.74
N LEU A 208 9.20 11.87 12.96
CA LEU A 208 8.83 12.61 14.19
C LEU A 208 9.63 13.92 14.33
N MET A 209 10.95 13.88 14.07
CA MET A 209 11.80 15.07 14.13
C MET A 209 11.41 16.11 13.09
N ASN A 210 11.10 15.70 11.88
CA ASN A 210 10.63 16.60 10.84
C ASN A 210 9.29 17.25 11.24
N LYS A 211 8.36 16.46 11.78
CA LYS A 211 7.08 16.95 12.27
C LYS A 211 7.25 17.95 13.42
N PHE A 212 8.17 17.68 14.34
CA PHE A 212 8.53 18.64 15.39
C PHE A 212 9.06 19.95 14.81
N HIS A 213 9.99 19.86 13.84
CA HIS A 213 10.53 21.03 13.16
C HIS A 213 9.45 21.83 12.43
N ASP A 214 8.51 21.17 11.75
CA ASP A 214 7.41 21.82 11.04
C ASP A 214 6.48 22.60 11.99
N ILE A 215 6.33 22.12 13.24
CA ILE A 215 5.50 22.77 14.27
C ILE A 215 6.23 23.93 14.92
N TYR A 216 7.51 23.76 15.30
CA TYR A 216 8.23 24.72 16.15
C TYR A 216 9.31 25.52 15.42
N GLY A 217 9.65 25.19 14.17
CA GLY A 217 10.63 25.89 13.34
C GLY A 217 12.10 25.58 13.67
N PHE A 218 12.37 24.63 14.55
CA PHE A 218 13.73 24.18 14.92
C PHE A 218 13.73 22.71 15.30
N TYR A 219 14.93 22.09 15.35
CA TYR A 219 15.12 20.75 15.89
C TYR A 219 15.52 20.80 17.37
N PRO A 220 15.05 19.85 18.22
CA PRO A 220 15.48 19.77 19.61
C PRO A 220 16.99 19.46 19.66
N LYS A 221 17.70 20.10 20.59
CA LYS A 221 19.16 19.93 20.73
C LYS A 221 19.50 18.56 21.32
N TYR A 222 18.65 18.03 22.18
CA TYR A 222 18.86 16.79 22.92
C TYR A 222 17.64 15.87 22.76
N PRO A 223 17.45 15.23 21.60
CA PRO A 223 16.43 14.20 21.46
C PRO A 223 16.92 12.92 22.15
N VAL A 224 16.14 12.37 23.06
CA VAL A 224 16.43 11.13 23.81
C VAL A 224 15.36 10.11 23.44
N ALA A 225 15.76 8.99 22.86
CA ALA A 225 14.89 7.88 22.53
C ALA A 225 15.42 6.58 23.16
N ASP A 226 14.51 5.66 23.52
CA ASP A 226 14.86 4.30 23.91
C ASP A 226 15.31 3.52 22.66
N ALA A 227 16.36 2.68 22.80
CA ALA A 227 17.01 1.95 21.72
C ALA A 227 16.46 0.51 21.58
#